data_b558320b1951344017c3989922739516
#
_entry.id   b558320b1951344017c3989922739516
#
_cell.length_a   1.000
_cell.length_b   1.000
_cell.length_c   1.000
_cell.angle_alpha   90.00
_cell.angle_beta   90.00
_cell.angle_gamma   90.00
#
_symmetry.space_group_name_H-M   'P 1'
#
loop_
_entity.id
_entity.type
_entity.pdbx_description
1 polymer ?
#
loop_
_entity_poly.entity_id
_entity_poly.type
_entity_poly.pdbx_seq_one_letter_code
_entity_poly.pdbx_strand_id
1 'polypeptide(L)'
;MTSPSKSDHLSYLQQALDLARKSPPRPTNFCVGALLVSYTLNSTSEILSTGYTLELPGNTHAEQCALSKLASSRSVSESQIKSILAPEMNVVLYTTLEPCTRRLSGNTPCVQRIIATRDSGSGGMGGIRKVVFGAKEPGTFVRDSESCRMMTDAGVEWEYVDGLQGEILSVSRSGHAKQAANLDATSQIERWRQEAIPKNPKTRMMEVYPPPGSET
;
A
#
# COMPACT_ATOMS: atom_id res chain seq x y z
N MET A 1 7.33 24.62 -20.00
CA MET A 1 7.73 23.36 -19.38
C MET A 1 7.09 22.24 -20.17
N THR A 2 7.86 21.32 -20.71
CA THR A 2 7.31 20.10 -21.30
C THR A 2 6.90 19.17 -20.14
N SER A 3 5.62 18.85 -20.07
CA SER A 3 5.15 17.82 -19.11
C SER A 3 5.81 16.48 -19.43
N PRO A 4 6.13 15.66 -18.40
CA PRO A 4 6.66 14.32 -18.62
C PRO A 4 5.77 13.52 -19.58
N SER A 5 6.37 12.78 -20.49
CA SER A 5 5.66 11.88 -21.40
C SER A 5 5.15 10.63 -20.68
N LYS A 6 4.24 9.87 -21.29
CA LYS A 6 3.79 8.58 -20.74
C LYS A 6 4.96 7.62 -20.57
N SER A 7 5.97 7.64 -21.46
CA SER A 7 7.17 6.79 -21.31
C SER A 7 8.01 7.19 -20.10
N ASP A 8 8.11 8.47 -19.77
CA ASP A 8 8.80 8.94 -18.58
C ASP A 8 8.06 8.48 -17.32
N HIS A 9 6.73 8.60 -17.30
CA HIS A 9 5.91 8.11 -16.20
C HIS A 9 6.08 6.59 -16.00
N LEU A 10 6.07 5.80 -17.06
CA LEU A 10 6.30 4.36 -16.98
C LEU A 10 7.71 4.02 -16.47
N SER A 11 8.73 4.77 -16.87
CA SER A 11 10.10 4.57 -16.37
C SER A 11 10.20 4.80 -14.86
N TYR A 12 9.57 5.84 -14.32
CA TYR A 12 9.54 6.08 -12.87
C TYR A 12 8.67 5.08 -12.12
N LEU A 13 7.53 4.67 -12.69
CA LEU A 13 6.70 3.61 -12.09
C LEU A 13 7.42 2.25 -12.07
N GLN A 14 8.25 1.95 -13.08
CA GLN A 14 9.11 0.75 -13.07
C GLN A 14 10.13 0.81 -11.92
N GLN A 15 10.78 1.96 -11.71
CA GLN A 15 11.69 2.16 -10.58
C GLN A 15 10.96 2.03 -9.24
N ALA A 16 9.73 2.59 -9.13
CA ALA A 16 8.89 2.40 -7.95
C ALA A 16 8.55 0.91 -7.73
N LEU A 17 8.29 0.16 -8.80
CA LEU A 17 8.02 -1.28 -8.73
C LEU A 17 9.25 -2.06 -8.26
N ASP A 18 10.45 -1.66 -8.68
CA ASP A 18 11.70 -2.27 -8.23
C ASP A 18 11.95 -1.99 -6.72
N LEU A 19 11.55 -0.83 -6.23
CA LEU A 19 11.53 -0.54 -4.79
C LEU A 19 10.48 -1.38 -4.06
N ALA A 20 9.28 -1.54 -4.62
CA ALA A 20 8.24 -2.37 -4.02
C ALA A 20 8.70 -3.83 -3.80
N ARG A 21 9.51 -4.37 -4.70
CA ARG A 21 10.11 -5.71 -4.58
C ARG A 21 11.06 -5.86 -3.38
N LYS A 22 11.59 -4.76 -2.83
CA LYS A 22 12.41 -4.76 -1.60
C LYS A 22 11.59 -4.83 -0.33
N SER A 23 10.28 -4.56 -0.41
CA SER A 23 9.39 -4.63 0.76
C SER A 23 9.33 -6.05 1.31
N PRO A 24 9.46 -6.25 2.64
CA PRO A 24 9.25 -7.56 3.24
C PRO A 24 7.79 -7.97 3.07
N PRO A 25 7.49 -9.09 2.37
CA PRO A 25 6.11 -9.51 2.15
C PRO A 25 5.46 -9.94 3.46
N ARG A 26 4.38 -9.25 3.86
CA ARG A 26 3.58 -9.55 5.05
C ARG A 26 2.09 -9.62 4.72
N PRO A 27 1.31 -10.48 5.43
CA PRO A 27 -0.13 -10.61 5.18
C PRO A 27 -0.94 -9.34 5.47
N THR A 28 -0.39 -8.42 6.27
CA THR A 28 -1.06 -7.21 6.73
C THR A 28 -0.70 -5.95 5.93
N ASN A 29 0.23 -6.05 4.98
CA ASN A 29 0.74 -4.91 4.24
C ASN A 29 0.88 -5.22 2.75
N PHE A 30 0.53 -4.26 1.90
CA PHE A 30 0.88 -4.32 0.49
C PHE A 30 2.35 -3.91 0.29
N CYS A 31 3.06 -4.61 -0.61
CA CYS A 31 4.40 -4.22 -1.04
C CYS A 31 4.28 -3.07 -2.05
N VAL A 32 4.62 -1.87 -1.62
CA VAL A 32 4.52 -0.63 -2.38
C VAL A 32 5.89 0.03 -2.46
N GLY A 33 6.17 0.70 -3.57
CA GLY A 33 7.35 1.54 -3.75
C GLY A 33 6.95 2.93 -4.20
N ALA A 34 7.73 3.93 -3.81
CA ALA A 34 7.48 5.34 -4.11
C ALA A 34 8.77 6.11 -4.38
N LEU A 35 8.68 7.15 -5.23
CA LEU A 35 9.75 8.11 -5.54
C LEU A 35 9.20 9.52 -5.50
N LEU A 36 9.98 10.45 -4.95
CA LEU A 36 9.77 11.89 -5.11
C LEU A 36 10.72 12.40 -6.18
N VAL A 37 10.18 13.01 -7.25
CA VAL A 37 10.95 13.52 -8.38
C VAL A 37 10.69 14.99 -8.53
N SER A 38 11.76 15.78 -8.63
CA SER A 38 11.71 17.21 -8.96
C SER A 38 11.88 17.40 -10.46
N TYR A 39 11.08 18.30 -11.05
CA TYR A 39 11.19 18.72 -12.45
C TYR A 39 11.47 20.21 -12.50
N THR A 40 12.73 20.59 -12.63
CA THR A 40 13.13 21.98 -12.69
C THR A 40 12.89 22.60 -14.07
N LEU A 41 12.96 23.93 -14.14
CA LEU A 41 12.73 24.70 -15.37
C LEU A 41 13.65 24.30 -16.54
N ASN A 42 14.83 23.76 -16.27
CA ASN A 42 15.82 23.35 -17.27
C ASN A 42 15.55 21.98 -17.88
N SER A 43 14.34 21.45 -17.75
CA SER A 43 13.94 20.10 -18.23
C SER A 43 14.79 18.96 -17.66
N THR A 44 15.48 19.17 -16.53
CA THR A 44 16.18 18.14 -15.79
C THR A 44 15.26 17.59 -14.71
N SER A 45 15.28 16.29 -14.55
CA SER A 45 14.56 15.61 -13.46
C SER A 45 15.57 15.03 -12.47
N GLU A 46 15.26 15.14 -11.18
CA GLU A 46 16.08 14.64 -10.09
C GLU A 46 15.21 13.83 -9.11
N ILE A 47 15.68 12.66 -8.73
CA ILE A 47 15.05 11.87 -7.67
C ILE A 47 15.49 12.43 -6.33
N LEU A 48 14.58 13.07 -5.63
CA LEU A 48 14.82 13.68 -4.32
C LEU A 48 14.90 12.64 -3.20
N SER A 49 14.06 11.63 -3.26
CA SER A 49 13.98 10.56 -2.28
C SER A 49 13.19 9.37 -2.82
N THR A 50 13.40 8.22 -2.21
CA THR A 50 12.71 6.97 -2.52
C THR A 50 12.17 6.34 -1.25
N GLY A 51 11.19 5.43 -1.36
CA GLY A 51 10.67 4.67 -0.23
C GLY A 51 10.02 3.37 -0.67
N TYR A 52 9.96 2.40 0.24
CA TYR A 52 9.16 1.19 0.08
C TYR A 52 8.50 0.80 1.40
N THR A 53 7.47 -0.04 1.34
CA THR A 53 6.72 -0.45 2.53
C THR A 53 7.62 -1.15 3.54
N LEU A 54 7.56 -0.71 4.81
CA LEU A 54 8.36 -1.22 5.93
C LEU A 54 9.89 -0.99 5.80
N GLU A 55 10.33 -0.01 5.00
CA GLU A 55 11.73 0.39 4.92
C GLU A 55 12.24 1.01 6.22
N LEU A 56 11.43 1.86 6.83
CA LEU A 56 11.73 2.45 8.13
C LEU A 56 11.08 1.66 9.27
N PRO A 57 11.58 1.75 10.50
CA PRO A 57 10.98 1.09 11.66
C PRO A 57 9.50 1.40 11.84
N GLY A 58 8.75 0.44 12.36
CA GLY A 58 7.30 0.53 12.55
C GLY A 58 6.52 0.06 11.33
N ASN A 59 5.20 0.35 11.33
CA ASN A 59 4.32 0.06 10.21
C ASN A 59 4.31 1.24 9.24
N THR A 60 5.35 1.36 8.40
CA THR A 60 5.57 2.48 7.49
C THR A 60 5.16 2.13 6.06
N HIS A 61 4.53 3.07 5.36
CA HIS A 61 4.19 2.98 3.94
C HIS A 61 5.28 3.61 3.08
N ALA A 62 5.32 3.27 1.80
CA ALA A 62 6.35 3.72 0.86
C ALA A 62 6.44 5.24 0.77
N GLU A 63 5.30 5.92 0.63
CA GLU A 63 5.22 7.38 0.52
C GLU A 63 5.69 8.05 1.83
N GLN A 64 5.31 7.47 2.98
CA GLN A 64 5.82 7.92 4.28
C GLN A 64 7.33 7.79 4.35
N CYS A 65 7.91 6.65 3.95
CA CYS A 65 9.36 6.44 3.96
C CYS A 65 10.07 7.45 3.07
N ALA A 66 9.54 7.71 1.86
CA ALA A 66 10.12 8.70 0.95
C ALA A 66 10.11 10.11 1.56
N LEU A 67 8.99 10.54 2.15
CA LEU A 67 8.86 11.85 2.80
C LEU A 67 9.76 11.97 4.04
N SER A 68 9.75 10.96 4.93
CA SER A 68 10.56 10.99 6.15
C SER A 68 12.05 11.01 5.85
N LYS A 69 12.52 10.27 4.84
CA LYS A 69 13.91 10.26 4.40
C LYS A 69 14.32 11.60 3.78
N LEU A 70 13.43 12.21 2.98
CA LEU A 70 13.68 13.54 2.44
C LEU A 70 13.80 14.58 3.56
N ALA A 71 12.89 14.58 4.51
CA ALA A 71 12.93 15.49 5.66
C ALA A 71 14.25 15.31 6.46
N SER A 72 14.63 14.06 6.75
CA SER A 72 15.88 13.75 7.46
C SER A 72 17.13 14.22 6.70
N SER A 73 17.19 14.02 5.38
CA SER A 73 18.32 14.45 4.55
C SER A 73 18.50 15.98 4.51
N ARG A 74 17.42 16.71 4.79
CA ARG A 74 17.41 18.19 4.85
C ARG A 74 17.41 18.72 6.28
N SER A 75 17.59 17.84 7.29
CA SER A 75 17.61 18.21 8.72
C SER A 75 16.36 18.97 9.17
N VAL A 76 15.18 18.62 8.62
CA VAL A 76 13.88 19.16 9.01
C VAL A 76 12.97 18.05 9.54
N SER A 77 11.94 18.42 10.30
CA SER A 77 10.88 17.47 10.67
C SER A 77 9.93 17.21 9.49
N GLU A 78 9.21 16.08 9.52
CA GLU A 78 8.21 15.77 8.48
C GLU A 78 7.12 16.86 8.38
N SER A 79 6.76 17.50 9.48
CA SER A 79 5.80 18.63 9.49
C SER A 79 6.32 19.90 8.81
N GLN A 80 7.64 20.02 8.68
CA GLN A 80 8.31 21.15 8.02
C GLN A 80 8.67 20.87 6.56
N ILE A 81 8.36 19.68 6.04
CA ILE A 81 8.74 19.28 4.66
C ILE A 81 8.21 20.26 3.59
N LYS A 82 7.08 20.91 3.85
CA LYS A 82 6.54 21.96 2.96
C LYS A 82 7.50 23.11 2.73
N SER A 83 8.36 23.45 3.70
CA SER A 83 9.32 24.56 3.57
C SER A 83 10.50 24.26 2.64
N ILE A 84 10.72 22.97 2.32
CA ILE A 84 11.83 22.53 1.45
C ILE A 84 11.36 22.09 0.05
N LEU A 85 10.05 22.03 -0.18
CA LEU A 85 9.46 21.70 -1.48
C LEU A 85 8.96 22.98 -2.17
N ALA A 86 9.91 23.80 -2.63
CA ALA A 86 9.60 25.07 -3.29
C ALA A 86 8.79 24.87 -4.59
N PRO A 87 7.96 25.86 -4.99
CA PRO A 87 7.12 25.78 -6.20
C PRO A 87 7.89 25.45 -7.47
N GLU A 88 9.12 25.98 -7.60
CA GLU A 88 10.00 25.82 -8.76
C GLU A 88 10.50 24.38 -8.94
N MET A 89 10.46 23.59 -7.88
CA MET A 89 10.87 22.20 -7.92
C MET A 89 9.87 21.31 -8.66
N ASN A 90 8.61 21.73 -8.79
CA ASN A 90 7.55 21.00 -9.47
C ASN A 90 7.55 19.50 -9.13
N VAL A 91 7.39 19.19 -7.82
CA VAL A 91 7.58 17.84 -7.29
C VAL A 91 6.43 16.92 -7.66
N VAL A 92 6.76 15.76 -8.22
CA VAL A 92 5.86 14.67 -8.56
C VAL A 92 6.18 13.46 -7.68
N LEU A 93 5.16 12.88 -7.06
CA LEU A 93 5.24 11.61 -6.37
C LEU A 93 4.82 10.49 -7.31
N TYR A 94 5.70 9.54 -7.56
CA TYR A 94 5.40 8.28 -8.21
C TYR A 94 5.22 7.19 -7.17
N THR A 95 4.14 6.45 -7.23
CA THR A 95 3.86 5.32 -6.32
C THR A 95 3.23 4.16 -7.08
N THR A 96 3.54 2.94 -6.71
CA THR A 96 3.00 1.76 -7.41
C THR A 96 1.50 1.63 -7.21
N LEU A 97 1.00 1.85 -5.98
CA LEU A 97 -0.43 1.84 -5.67
C LEU A 97 -0.94 3.26 -5.40
N GLU A 98 -2.22 3.46 -5.64
CA GLU A 98 -2.94 4.66 -5.21
C GLU A 98 -2.74 4.92 -3.71
N PRO A 99 -2.43 6.17 -3.28
CA PRO A 99 -2.22 6.49 -1.87
C PRO A 99 -3.45 6.19 -1.01
N CYS A 100 -3.25 5.53 0.13
CA CYS A 100 -4.34 5.13 1.02
C CYS A 100 -5.00 6.33 1.71
N THR A 101 -6.34 6.22 1.93
CA THR A 101 -7.15 7.20 2.69
C THR A 101 -7.35 6.81 4.14
N ARG A 102 -7.09 5.54 4.50
CA ARG A 102 -7.28 5.00 5.86
C ARG A 102 -6.13 4.07 6.22
N ARG A 103 -5.83 4.02 7.51
CA ARG A 103 -4.86 3.09 8.09
C ARG A 103 -5.42 2.47 9.36
N LEU A 104 -5.53 1.14 9.39
CA LEU A 104 -6.01 0.40 10.57
C LEU A 104 -5.08 0.57 11.78
N SER A 105 -3.82 0.92 11.56
CA SER A 105 -2.84 1.17 12.62
C SER A 105 -3.04 2.50 13.37
N GLY A 106 -3.99 3.35 12.94
CA GLY A 106 -4.16 4.71 13.47
C GLY A 106 -3.13 5.73 12.98
N ASN A 107 -2.12 5.32 12.21
CA ASN A 107 -1.15 6.24 11.61
C ASN A 107 -1.81 7.14 10.55
N THR A 108 -1.24 8.33 10.33
CA THR A 108 -1.70 9.25 9.28
C THR A 108 -1.67 8.59 7.90
N PRO A 109 -2.79 8.58 7.15
CA PRO A 109 -2.86 8.04 5.80
C PRO A 109 -1.95 8.75 4.81
N CYS A 110 -1.53 8.05 3.73
CA CYS A 110 -0.60 8.60 2.76
C CYS A 110 -1.16 9.83 2.04
N VAL A 111 -2.45 9.84 1.68
CA VAL A 111 -3.08 11.00 1.04
C VAL A 111 -3.01 12.24 1.93
N GLN A 112 -3.21 12.11 3.24
CA GLN A 112 -3.11 13.24 4.17
C GLN A 112 -1.68 13.76 4.31
N ARG A 113 -0.68 12.85 4.31
CA ARG A 113 0.74 13.26 4.30
C ARG A 113 1.10 14.02 3.04
N ILE A 114 0.62 13.58 1.87
CA ILE A 114 0.81 14.26 0.58
C ILE A 114 0.19 15.67 0.63
N ILE A 115 -1.06 15.79 1.06
CA ILE A 115 -1.77 17.06 1.17
C ILE A 115 -1.06 18.00 2.15
N ALA A 116 -0.55 17.49 3.27
CA ALA A 116 0.18 18.26 4.27
C ALA A 116 1.49 18.88 3.74
N THR A 117 2.02 18.39 2.62
CA THR A 117 3.18 19.03 1.95
C THR A 117 2.81 20.33 1.24
N ARG A 118 1.50 20.57 0.97
CA ARG A 118 1.06 21.79 0.28
C ARG A 118 1.17 22.99 1.20
N ASP A 119 1.71 24.09 0.67
CA ASP A 119 1.75 25.35 1.40
C ASP A 119 0.50 26.17 1.09
N SER A 120 -0.36 26.31 2.09
CA SER A 120 -1.60 27.11 1.98
C SER A 120 -1.34 28.62 1.93
N GLY A 121 -0.12 29.08 2.25
CA GLY A 121 0.21 30.50 2.41
C GLY A 121 0.76 31.20 1.16
N SER A 122 1.34 30.47 0.22
CA SER A 122 2.05 31.04 -0.95
C SER A 122 1.30 30.82 -2.27
N GLY A 123 -0.02 30.88 -2.27
CA GLY A 123 -0.80 30.59 -3.48
C GLY A 123 -0.90 29.12 -3.84
N GLY A 124 -0.57 28.21 -2.90
CA GLY A 124 -0.77 26.78 -3.05
C GLY A 124 0.15 26.08 -4.07
N MET A 125 1.26 26.69 -4.48
CA MET A 125 2.09 26.18 -5.57
C MET A 125 3.23 25.26 -5.11
N GLY A 126 3.66 25.31 -3.84
CA GLY A 126 4.71 24.45 -3.26
C GLY A 126 4.20 23.04 -2.89
N GLY A 127 5.12 22.18 -2.45
CA GLY A 127 4.82 20.81 -2.04
C GLY A 127 4.74 19.83 -3.20
N ILE A 128 4.13 18.66 -2.95
CA ILE A 128 3.86 17.68 -4.02
C ILE A 128 2.73 18.21 -4.90
N ARG A 129 3.08 18.51 -6.15
CA ARG A 129 2.14 19.04 -7.13
C ARG A 129 1.28 17.97 -7.77
N LYS A 130 1.87 16.81 -8.06
CA LYS A 130 1.21 15.73 -8.77
C LYS A 130 1.55 14.38 -8.18
N VAL A 131 0.59 13.47 -8.19
CA VAL A 131 0.77 12.05 -7.84
C VAL A 131 0.50 11.20 -9.07
N VAL A 132 1.44 10.31 -9.42
CA VAL A 132 1.30 9.36 -10.52
C VAL A 132 1.33 7.95 -9.93
N PHE A 133 0.33 7.13 -10.26
CA PHE A 133 0.25 5.76 -9.76
C PHE A 133 -0.11 4.76 -10.86
N GLY A 134 0.38 3.51 -10.72
CA GLY A 134 0.25 2.47 -11.74
C GLY A 134 -0.84 1.43 -11.47
N ALA A 135 -1.40 1.38 -10.26
CA ALA A 135 -2.54 0.53 -9.92
C ALA A 135 -3.37 1.12 -8.78
N LYS A 136 -4.65 0.76 -8.74
CA LYS A 136 -5.53 1.07 -7.61
C LYS A 136 -5.32 0.05 -6.49
N GLU A 137 -5.57 0.47 -5.25
CA GLU A 137 -5.52 -0.42 -4.10
C GLU A 137 -6.50 -1.59 -4.30
N PRO A 138 -6.07 -2.85 -4.10
CA PRO A 138 -6.94 -4.01 -4.29
C PRO A 138 -8.17 -3.95 -3.38
N GLY A 139 -9.36 -4.09 -3.96
CA GLY A 139 -10.63 -3.97 -3.25
C GLY A 139 -11.37 -2.64 -3.49
N THR A 140 -10.74 -1.66 -4.10
CA THR A 140 -11.34 -0.37 -4.43
C THR A 140 -11.78 -0.38 -5.91
N PHE A 141 -13.05 -0.74 -6.17
CA PHE A 141 -13.62 -0.76 -7.54
C PHE A 141 -14.28 0.56 -7.94
N VAL A 142 -14.15 1.61 -7.18
CA VAL A 142 -14.86 2.86 -7.42
C VAL A 142 -14.10 3.73 -8.40
N ARG A 143 -14.78 4.20 -9.48
CA ARG A 143 -14.22 5.14 -10.47
C ARG A 143 -13.72 6.43 -9.80
N ASP A 144 -14.39 6.86 -8.73
CA ASP A 144 -14.06 8.05 -7.95
C ASP A 144 -13.53 7.59 -6.59
N SER A 145 -12.21 7.34 -6.51
CA SER A 145 -11.61 6.98 -5.24
C SER A 145 -11.62 8.19 -4.30
N GLU A 146 -11.84 7.95 -3.02
CA GLU A 146 -11.78 8.97 -1.97
C GLU A 146 -10.41 9.69 -1.98
N SER A 147 -9.33 8.96 -2.25
CA SER A 147 -7.97 9.48 -2.37
C SER A 147 -7.85 10.52 -3.49
N CYS A 148 -8.30 10.17 -4.69
CA CYS A 148 -8.27 11.08 -5.84
C CYS A 148 -9.08 12.34 -5.59
N ARG A 149 -10.27 12.23 -4.98
CA ARG A 149 -11.09 13.38 -4.61
C ARG A 149 -10.37 14.28 -3.60
N MET A 150 -9.84 13.71 -2.52
CA MET A 150 -9.09 14.46 -1.50
C MET A 150 -7.89 15.19 -2.09
N MET A 151 -7.15 14.56 -3.01
CA MET A 151 -6.03 15.20 -3.72
C MET A 151 -6.52 16.36 -4.57
N THR A 152 -7.59 16.17 -5.34
CA THR A 152 -8.18 17.23 -6.19
C THR A 152 -8.62 18.43 -5.36
N ASP A 153 -9.34 18.18 -4.25
CA ASP A 153 -9.84 19.24 -3.35
C ASP A 153 -8.70 20.05 -2.71
N ALA A 154 -7.53 19.42 -2.51
CA ALA A 154 -6.31 20.05 -2.00
C ALA A 154 -5.42 20.67 -3.09
N GLY A 155 -5.82 20.65 -4.35
CA GLY A 155 -5.04 21.16 -5.48
C GLY A 155 -3.82 20.31 -5.83
N VAL A 156 -3.84 19.02 -5.50
CA VAL A 156 -2.85 18.03 -5.95
C VAL A 156 -3.39 17.34 -7.19
N GLU A 157 -2.68 17.48 -8.30
CA GLU A 157 -3.00 16.73 -9.53
C GLU A 157 -2.73 15.25 -9.31
N TRP A 158 -3.46 14.39 -10.00
CA TRP A 158 -3.18 12.96 -10.00
C TRP A 158 -3.38 12.35 -11.38
N GLU A 159 -2.65 11.26 -11.64
CA GLU A 159 -2.74 10.53 -12.90
C GLU A 159 -2.55 9.03 -12.66
N TYR A 160 -3.47 8.26 -13.19
CA TYR A 160 -3.32 6.81 -13.32
C TYR A 160 -2.64 6.50 -14.66
N VAL A 161 -1.54 5.75 -14.62
CA VAL A 161 -0.80 5.35 -15.81
C VAL A 161 -0.86 3.83 -15.96
N ASP A 162 -1.51 3.38 -17.02
CA ASP A 162 -1.61 1.97 -17.39
C ASP A 162 -0.30 1.44 -18.02
N GLY A 163 -0.13 0.12 -17.98
CA GLY A 163 1.01 -0.59 -18.57
C GLY A 163 1.75 -1.51 -17.61
N LEU A 164 1.75 -1.21 -16.31
CA LEU A 164 2.41 -2.02 -15.28
C LEU A 164 1.45 -2.63 -14.25
N GLN A 165 0.14 -2.44 -14.42
CA GLN A 165 -0.87 -2.80 -13.43
C GLN A 165 -0.78 -4.27 -12.98
N GLY A 166 -0.62 -5.21 -13.91
CA GLY A 166 -0.53 -6.64 -13.60
C GLY A 166 0.66 -6.98 -12.70
N GLU A 167 1.85 -6.45 -13.02
CA GLU A 167 3.06 -6.65 -12.22
C GLU A 167 2.95 -5.98 -10.85
N ILE A 168 2.47 -4.74 -10.81
CA ILE A 168 2.26 -4.00 -9.56
C ILE A 168 1.34 -4.76 -8.62
N LEU A 169 0.18 -5.24 -9.10
CA LEU A 169 -0.76 -6.01 -8.29
C LEU A 169 -0.18 -7.36 -7.83
N SER A 170 0.61 -8.02 -8.65
CA SER A 170 1.32 -9.25 -8.28
C SER A 170 2.31 -9.02 -7.15
N VAL A 171 3.18 -7.99 -7.28
CA VAL A 171 4.16 -7.63 -6.25
C VAL A 171 3.47 -7.15 -4.98
N SER A 172 2.47 -6.28 -5.10
CA SER A 172 1.79 -5.72 -3.94
C SER A 172 1.16 -6.80 -3.04
N ARG A 173 0.63 -7.87 -3.62
CA ARG A 173 -0.04 -8.98 -2.91
C ARG A 173 0.89 -10.13 -2.52
N SER A 174 2.18 -10.05 -2.73
CA SER A 174 3.11 -11.17 -2.50
C SER A 174 3.09 -11.74 -1.08
N GLY A 175 2.77 -10.93 -0.06
CA GLY A 175 2.56 -11.36 1.32
C GLY A 175 1.19 -12.01 1.58
N HIS A 176 0.16 -11.55 0.89
CA HIS A 176 -1.21 -12.03 1.08
C HIS A 176 -1.42 -13.43 0.49
N ALA A 177 -0.80 -13.75 -0.63
CA ALA A 177 -0.89 -15.07 -1.27
C ALA A 177 -0.35 -16.20 -0.38
N LYS A 178 0.71 -15.94 0.40
CA LYS A 178 1.28 -16.90 1.34
C LYS A 178 0.33 -17.21 2.50
N GLN A 179 -0.43 -16.26 2.96
CA GLN A 179 -1.43 -16.46 4.03
C GLN A 179 -2.59 -17.32 3.55
N ALA A 180 -3.12 -17.09 2.35
CA ALA A 180 -4.18 -17.91 1.78
C ALA A 180 -3.75 -19.38 1.62
N ALA A 181 -2.53 -19.63 1.13
CA ALA A 181 -1.99 -20.98 1.00
C ALA A 181 -1.80 -21.66 2.37
N ASN A 182 -1.33 -20.93 3.40
CA ASN A 182 -1.16 -21.48 4.74
C ASN A 182 -2.50 -21.77 5.43
N LEU A 183 -3.52 -20.93 5.25
CA LEU A 183 -4.87 -21.17 5.77
C LEU A 183 -5.52 -22.39 5.13
N ASP A 184 -5.34 -22.58 3.82
CA ASP A 184 -5.84 -23.75 3.12
C ASP A 184 -5.15 -25.04 3.60
N ALA A 185 -3.83 -25.03 3.75
CA ALA A 185 -3.07 -26.16 4.29
C ALA A 185 -3.46 -26.50 5.74
N THR A 186 -3.69 -25.48 6.59
CA THR A 186 -4.11 -25.68 7.98
C THR A 186 -5.51 -26.27 8.05
N SER A 187 -6.45 -25.77 7.25
CA SER A 187 -7.81 -26.29 7.19
C SER A 187 -7.88 -27.71 6.63
N GLN A 188 -7.01 -28.09 5.70
CA GLN A 188 -6.86 -29.45 5.22
C GLN A 188 -6.31 -30.39 6.31
N ILE A 189 -5.29 -29.96 7.07
CA ILE A 189 -4.72 -30.74 8.19
C ILE A 189 -5.76 -30.95 9.30
N GLU A 190 -6.55 -29.93 9.63
CA GLU A 190 -7.62 -30.05 10.62
C GLU A 190 -8.74 -30.99 10.16
N ARG A 191 -9.11 -30.94 8.87
CA ARG A 191 -10.07 -31.90 8.29
C ARG A 191 -9.54 -33.33 8.35
N TRP A 192 -8.27 -33.56 7.99
CA TRP A 192 -7.61 -34.86 8.09
C TRP A 192 -7.56 -35.38 9.55
N ARG A 193 -7.30 -34.50 10.52
CA ARG A 193 -7.34 -34.90 11.95
C ARG A 193 -8.74 -35.30 12.40
N GLN A 194 -9.78 -34.62 11.96
CA GLN A 194 -11.17 -34.95 12.26
C GLN A 194 -11.61 -36.26 11.60
N GLU A 195 -11.15 -36.53 10.39
CA GLU A 195 -11.44 -37.80 9.68
C GLU A 195 -10.64 -38.99 10.22
N ALA A 196 -9.43 -38.74 10.74
CA ALA A 196 -8.54 -39.76 11.30
C ALA A 196 -8.90 -40.19 12.74
N ILE A 197 -9.84 -39.51 13.41
CA ILE A 197 -10.34 -39.97 14.71
C ILE A 197 -11.22 -41.23 14.47
N PRO A 198 -10.80 -42.44 14.90
CA PRO A 198 -11.62 -43.62 14.74
C PRO A 198 -12.91 -43.39 15.52
N LYS A 199 -14.05 -43.37 14.85
CA LYS A 199 -15.36 -43.40 15.53
C LYS A 199 -15.40 -44.63 16.37
N ASN A 200 -15.28 -44.49 17.72
CA ASN A 200 -15.18 -45.58 18.66
C ASN A 200 -16.38 -46.49 18.51
N PRO A 201 -16.23 -47.77 18.07
CA PRO A 201 -17.37 -48.67 17.86
C PRO A 201 -18.08 -49.05 19.15
N LYS A 202 -17.52 -48.73 20.32
CA LYS A 202 -18.11 -49.07 21.63
C LYS A 202 -19.30 -48.20 22.07
N THR A 203 -19.47 -47.02 21.47
CA THR A 203 -20.62 -46.14 21.82
C THR A 203 -21.93 -46.63 21.19
N ARG A 204 -21.92 -47.57 20.26
CA ARG A 204 -23.11 -48.09 19.58
C ARG A 204 -23.75 -49.30 20.26
N MET A 205 -23.12 -49.87 21.33
CA MET A 205 -23.62 -51.05 22.04
C MET A 205 -24.31 -50.75 23.37
N MET A 206 -24.43 -49.49 23.81
CA MET A 206 -25.12 -49.16 25.07
C MET A 206 -26.60 -48.74 24.91
N GLU A 207 -27.14 -48.69 23.71
CA GLU A 207 -28.52 -48.25 23.49
C GLU A 207 -29.52 -49.38 23.17
N VAL A 208 -29.18 -50.66 23.31
CA VAL A 208 -30.05 -51.79 22.87
C VAL A 208 -30.40 -52.78 23.98
N TYR A 209 -30.31 -52.42 25.25
CA TYR A 209 -30.92 -53.26 26.31
C TYR A 209 -31.86 -52.44 27.20
N PRO A 210 -33.19 -52.60 27.06
CA PRO A 210 -34.10 -52.13 28.08
C PRO A 210 -33.87 -52.96 29.36
N PRO A 211 -34.05 -52.38 30.57
CA PRO A 211 -33.89 -53.07 31.76
C PRO A 211 -34.97 -54.24 31.89
N PRO A 212 -34.64 -55.38 32.48
CA PRO A 212 -35.58 -56.45 32.62
C PRO A 212 -36.78 -56.04 33.50
N GLY A 213 -38.00 -56.30 33.01
CA GLY A 213 -39.21 -55.93 33.64
C GLY A 213 -39.33 -56.60 35.05
N SER A 214 -39.76 -55.81 36.03
CA SER A 214 -40.31 -56.31 37.25
C SER A 214 -41.73 -56.82 37.00
N GLU A 215 -41.91 -58.17 36.91
CA GLU A 215 -43.19 -58.82 37.19
C GLU A 215 -43.41 -58.80 38.69
N THR A 216 -44.47 -58.21 39.13
CA THR A 216 -45.55 -58.74 39.96
C THR A 216 -46.61 -57.67 40.15
#